data_82e69258e0f7c80dafa05ebb55ff4fa9
#
_entry.id   82e69258e0f7c80dafa05ebb55ff4fa9
#
_cell.length_a   1.000
_cell.length_b   1.000
_cell.length_c   1.000
_cell.angle_alpha   90.00
_cell.angle_beta   90.00
_cell.angle_gamma   90.00
#
_symmetry.space_group_name_H-M   'P 1'
#
loop_
_entity.id
_entity.type
_entity.pdbx_description
1 polymer ?
#
loop_
_entity_poly.entity_id
_entity_poly.type
_entity_poly.pdbx_seq_one_letter_code
_entity_poly.pdbx_strand_id
1 'polypeptide(L)'
;VNTAISEFKKHGIKTENIYQEIENQEDIYLKNKLKDIYMIYNKFEEQIQGKYIDEIDVLTKLAEHIEEIDMFNNNLIYIDEFSGFTSQEYEIIKKLIKIAKQVTITVCTDDLQEVSNSIFYANQITVEKLLNIAKECNVKIEEVNLQEGKRFKNTELKHLEQNIYANNYKIYNKDVENIEIFLAKNQYSEIEYMAKNILKLTRDKG
;
A
#
# COMPACT_ATOMS: atom_id res chain seq x y z
N VAL A 1 -3.88 -15.01 -17.84
CA VAL A 1 -4.04 -13.83 -18.72
C VAL A 1 -4.84 -12.74 -17.99
N ASN A 2 -6.03 -13.04 -17.47
CA ASN A 2 -6.86 -12.03 -16.76
C ASN A 2 -6.08 -11.33 -15.63
N THR A 3 -5.42 -12.09 -14.76
CA THR A 3 -4.58 -11.56 -13.68
C THR A 3 -3.47 -10.64 -14.21
N ALA A 4 -2.82 -11.02 -15.32
CA ALA A 4 -1.76 -10.21 -15.92
C ALA A 4 -2.30 -8.88 -16.47
N ILE A 5 -3.46 -8.89 -17.15
CA ILE A 5 -4.09 -7.67 -17.65
C ILE A 5 -4.50 -6.76 -16.48
N SER A 6 -5.08 -7.32 -15.41
CA SER A 6 -5.42 -6.56 -14.21
C SER A 6 -4.19 -5.90 -13.57
N GLU A 7 -3.07 -6.61 -13.48
CA GLU A 7 -1.82 -6.06 -12.96
C GLU A 7 -1.26 -4.96 -13.89
N PHE A 8 -1.30 -5.17 -15.20
CA PHE A 8 -0.88 -4.13 -16.15
C PHE A 8 -1.69 -2.85 -15.97
N LYS A 9 -3.01 -2.96 -15.87
CA LYS A 9 -3.88 -1.80 -15.65
C LYS A 9 -3.56 -1.08 -14.34
N LYS A 10 -3.41 -1.80 -13.22
CA LYS A 10 -3.04 -1.23 -11.92
C LYS A 10 -1.72 -0.48 -11.94
N HIS A 11 -0.79 -0.93 -12.77
CA HIS A 11 0.50 -0.28 -12.97
C HIS A 11 0.53 0.74 -14.10
N GLY A 12 -0.62 1.05 -14.71
CA GLY A 12 -0.72 2.03 -15.80
C GLY A 12 -0.06 1.57 -17.11
N ILE A 13 0.18 0.26 -17.26
CA ILE A 13 0.75 -0.32 -18.48
C ILE A 13 -0.36 -0.49 -19.52
N LYS A 14 -0.32 0.34 -20.55
CA LYS A 14 -1.26 0.30 -21.67
C LYS A 14 -0.81 -0.70 -22.75
N THR A 15 -1.71 -1.01 -23.67
CA THR A 15 -1.42 -1.91 -24.81
C THR A 15 -0.24 -1.43 -25.64
N GLU A 16 -0.07 -0.09 -25.80
CA GLU A 16 1.04 0.49 -26.54
C GLU A 16 2.40 0.20 -25.88
N ASN A 17 2.46 0.18 -24.54
CA ASN A 17 3.69 -0.15 -23.81
C ASN A 17 4.09 -1.62 -24.04
N ILE A 18 3.12 -2.52 -24.05
CA ILE A 18 3.37 -3.94 -24.33
C ILE A 18 3.83 -4.13 -25.77
N TYR A 19 3.24 -3.40 -26.72
CA TYR A 19 3.64 -3.46 -28.12
C TYR A 19 5.09 -3.00 -28.30
N GLN A 20 5.50 -1.88 -27.67
CA GLN A 20 6.88 -1.40 -27.67
C GLN A 20 7.86 -2.44 -27.11
N GLU A 21 7.47 -3.10 -26.00
CA GLU A 21 8.31 -4.14 -25.41
C GLU A 21 8.45 -5.37 -26.32
N ILE A 22 7.40 -5.76 -27.04
CA ILE A 22 7.44 -6.83 -28.05
C ILE A 22 8.48 -6.53 -29.15
N GLU A 23 8.55 -5.27 -29.61
CA GLU A 23 9.52 -4.88 -30.64
C GLU A 23 10.97 -4.98 -30.13
N ASN A 24 11.21 -4.62 -28.86
CA ASN A 24 12.54 -4.58 -28.24
C ASN A 24 12.98 -5.94 -27.65
N GLN A 25 12.06 -6.91 -27.52
CA GLN A 25 12.35 -8.20 -26.87
C GLN A 25 13.14 -9.14 -27.79
N GLU A 26 14.29 -9.59 -27.31
CA GLU A 26 15.17 -10.54 -28.02
C GLU A 26 14.80 -12.01 -27.75
N ASP A 27 14.30 -12.33 -26.57
CA ASP A 27 13.85 -13.68 -26.23
C ASP A 27 12.57 -14.02 -26.98
N ILE A 28 12.67 -14.95 -27.92
CA ILE A 28 11.58 -15.40 -28.80
C ILE A 28 10.40 -15.97 -28.02
N TYR A 29 10.65 -16.70 -26.93
CA TYR A 29 9.60 -17.29 -26.12
C TYR A 29 8.80 -16.21 -25.40
N LEU A 30 9.51 -15.27 -24.74
CA LEU A 30 8.89 -14.13 -24.05
C LEU A 30 8.17 -13.21 -25.04
N LYS A 31 8.78 -12.94 -26.19
CA LYS A 31 8.17 -12.17 -27.30
C LYS A 31 6.83 -12.76 -27.77
N ASN A 32 6.76 -14.06 -27.97
CA ASN A 32 5.53 -14.73 -28.39
C ASN A 32 4.46 -14.67 -27.29
N LYS A 33 4.85 -14.88 -26.03
CA LYS A 33 3.95 -14.77 -24.88
C LYS A 33 3.38 -13.35 -24.72
N LEU A 34 4.22 -12.32 -24.91
CA LEU A 34 3.77 -10.93 -24.88
C LEU A 34 2.82 -10.61 -26.04
N LYS A 35 3.04 -11.17 -27.24
CA LYS A 35 2.11 -11.03 -28.38
C LYS A 35 0.73 -11.61 -28.07
N ASP A 36 0.66 -12.79 -27.48
CA ASP A 36 -0.61 -13.41 -27.11
C ASP A 36 -1.35 -12.56 -26.07
N ILE A 37 -0.64 -12.06 -25.06
CA ILE A 37 -1.21 -11.18 -24.04
C ILE A 37 -1.69 -9.87 -24.67
N TYR A 38 -0.88 -9.26 -25.54
CA TYR A 38 -1.22 -8.03 -26.26
C TYR A 38 -2.52 -8.18 -27.05
N MET A 39 -2.64 -9.28 -27.86
CA MET A 39 -3.84 -9.51 -28.66
C MET A 39 -5.11 -9.61 -27.80
N ILE A 40 -5.02 -10.32 -26.68
CA ILE A 40 -6.16 -10.49 -25.77
C ILE A 40 -6.49 -9.17 -25.09
N TYR A 41 -5.49 -8.45 -24.59
CA TYR A 41 -5.67 -7.18 -23.90
C TYR A 41 -6.23 -6.11 -24.84
N ASN A 42 -5.65 -5.97 -26.04
CA ASN A 42 -6.15 -5.02 -27.03
C ASN A 42 -7.61 -5.30 -27.43
N LYS A 43 -7.94 -6.59 -27.64
CA LYS A 43 -9.33 -6.98 -27.97
C LYS A 43 -10.30 -6.73 -26.83
N PHE A 44 -9.86 -6.93 -25.59
CA PHE A 44 -10.64 -6.60 -24.41
C PHE A 44 -10.93 -5.09 -24.34
N GLU A 45 -9.89 -4.24 -24.48
CA GLU A 45 -10.05 -2.77 -24.48
C GLU A 45 -11.00 -2.29 -25.59
N GLU A 46 -10.86 -2.81 -26.82
CA GLU A 46 -11.78 -2.49 -27.94
C GLU A 46 -13.25 -2.81 -27.61
N GLN A 47 -13.50 -3.89 -26.88
CA GLN A 47 -14.87 -4.30 -26.54
C GLN A 47 -15.51 -3.46 -25.44
N ILE A 48 -14.74 -2.99 -24.47
CA ILE A 48 -15.24 -2.18 -23.35
C ILE A 48 -15.24 -0.68 -23.66
N GLN A 49 -14.38 -0.23 -24.58
CA GLN A 49 -14.22 1.18 -24.90
C GLN A 49 -15.54 1.84 -25.30
N GLY A 50 -15.93 2.90 -24.57
CA GLY A 50 -17.15 3.65 -24.80
C GLY A 50 -18.47 2.97 -24.39
N LYS A 51 -18.41 1.73 -23.87
CA LYS A 51 -19.59 0.98 -23.41
C LYS A 51 -19.59 0.74 -21.91
N TYR A 52 -18.43 0.42 -21.37
CA TYR A 52 -18.24 0.05 -19.96
C TYR A 52 -17.02 0.76 -19.38
N ILE A 53 -17.03 0.96 -18.07
CA ILE A 53 -15.86 1.34 -17.29
C ILE A 53 -15.46 0.10 -16.52
N ASP A 54 -14.24 -0.38 -16.75
CA ASP A 54 -13.65 -1.41 -15.93
C ASP A 54 -13.37 -0.84 -14.53
N GLU A 55 -13.69 -1.59 -13.49
CA GLU A 55 -13.46 -1.20 -12.10
C GLU A 55 -12.00 -0.77 -11.86
N ILE A 56 -11.05 -1.41 -12.54
CA ILE A 56 -9.61 -1.09 -12.43
C ILE A 56 -9.27 0.27 -13.07
N ASP A 57 -10.04 0.72 -14.06
CA ASP A 57 -9.81 1.99 -14.76
C ASP A 57 -10.40 3.20 -14.02
N VAL A 58 -11.18 2.98 -12.97
CA VAL A 58 -11.83 4.06 -12.20
C VAL A 58 -10.78 5.04 -11.65
N LEU A 59 -9.69 4.54 -11.06
CA LEU A 59 -8.62 5.39 -10.54
C LEU A 59 -7.86 6.13 -11.64
N THR A 60 -7.64 5.51 -12.79
CA THR A 60 -7.04 6.16 -13.96
C THR A 60 -7.90 7.32 -14.44
N LYS A 61 -9.20 7.10 -14.56
CA LYS A 61 -10.16 8.15 -14.96
C LYS A 61 -10.27 9.25 -13.91
N LEU A 62 -10.26 8.89 -12.63
CA LEU A 62 -10.19 9.88 -11.56
C LEU A 62 -8.93 10.73 -11.70
N ALA A 63 -7.78 10.10 -11.91
CA ALA A 63 -6.55 10.83 -12.13
C ALA A 63 -6.63 11.78 -13.35
N GLU A 64 -7.27 11.38 -14.44
CA GLU A 64 -7.43 12.23 -15.63
C GLU A 64 -8.24 13.51 -15.36
N HIS A 65 -9.27 13.44 -14.50
CA HIS A 65 -10.22 14.53 -14.27
C HIS A 65 -10.14 15.20 -12.90
N ILE A 66 -9.27 14.75 -12.00
CA ILE A 66 -9.25 15.20 -10.59
C ILE A 66 -9.00 16.71 -10.46
N GLU A 67 -8.26 17.30 -11.39
CA GLU A 67 -7.96 18.74 -11.42
C GLU A 67 -9.20 19.60 -11.77
N GLU A 68 -10.22 19.00 -12.38
CA GLU A 68 -11.49 19.63 -12.73
C GLU A 68 -12.50 19.60 -11.58
N ILE A 69 -12.20 18.84 -10.51
CA ILE A 69 -13.11 18.64 -9.37
C ILE A 69 -12.81 19.68 -8.29
N ASP A 70 -13.67 20.69 -8.15
CA ASP A 70 -13.50 21.78 -7.18
C ASP A 70 -13.35 21.32 -5.73
N MET A 71 -13.90 20.14 -5.38
CA MET A 71 -13.83 19.59 -4.04
C MET A 71 -12.40 19.41 -3.52
N PHE A 72 -11.42 19.23 -4.39
CA PHE A 72 -10.03 19.04 -4.00
C PHE A 72 -9.22 20.33 -4.01
N ASN A 73 -9.72 21.37 -4.67
CA ASN A 73 -9.02 22.63 -4.83
C ASN A 73 -8.89 23.38 -3.50
N ASN A 74 -7.66 23.77 -3.14
CA ASN A 74 -7.36 24.56 -1.94
C ASN A 74 -7.86 23.97 -0.62
N ASN A 75 -8.10 22.66 -0.54
CA ASN A 75 -8.55 21.96 0.65
C ASN A 75 -7.40 21.20 1.34
N LEU A 76 -7.61 20.82 2.62
CA LEU A 76 -6.71 19.96 3.37
C LEU A 76 -7.07 18.50 3.09
N ILE A 77 -6.09 17.73 2.64
CA ILE A 77 -6.26 16.31 2.30
C ILE A 77 -5.41 15.47 3.25
N TYR A 78 -6.02 14.44 3.81
CA TYR A 78 -5.37 13.50 4.72
C TYR A 78 -5.47 12.10 4.13
N ILE A 79 -4.32 11.43 4.01
CA ILE A 79 -4.19 10.05 3.53
C ILE A 79 -3.54 9.26 4.66
N ASP A 80 -4.28 8.32 5.24
CA ASP A 80 -3.88 7.64 6.47
C ASP A 80 -3.94 6.12 6.30
N GLU A 81 -3.06 5.40 7.04
CA GLU A 81 -3.04 3.94 7.15
C GLU A 81 -2.64 3.18 5.86
N PHE A 82 -1.89 3.82 4.96
CA PHE A 82 -1.35 3.15 3.78
C PHE A 82 0.11 2.70 4.00
N SER A 83 0.43 1.46 3.62
CA SER A 83 1.80 0.95 3.58
C SER A 83 2.47 1.16 2.23
N GLY A 84 1.68 1.37 1.18
CA GLY A 84 2.15 1.61 -0.18
C GLY A 84 1.00 2.01 -1.09
N PHE A 85 1.35 2.43 -2.30
CA PHE A 85 0.42 2.90 -3.31
C PHE A 85 0.68 2.22 -4.65
N THR A 86 -0.37 2.00 -5.41
CA THR A 86 -0.29 1.60 -6.81
C THR A 86 0.19 2.78 -7.67
N SER A 87 0.60 2.52 -8.90
CA SER A 87 0.99 3.59 -9.82
C SER A 87 -0.14 4.59 -10.09
N GLN A 88 -1.38 4.11 -10.16
CA GLN A 88 -2.57 4.95 -10.32
C GLN A 88 -2.79 5.87 -9.11
N GLU A 89 -2.61 5.35 -7.90
CA GLU A 89 -2.73 6.13 -6.66
C GLU A 89 -1.62 7.17 -6.54
N TYR A 90 -0.38 6.83 -6.91
CA TYR A 90 0.71 7.82 -6.96
C TYR A 90 0.40 8.97 -7.94
N GLU A 91 -0.20 8.69 -9.11
CA GLU A 91 -0.61 9.74 -10.05
C GLU A 91 -1.70 10.64 -9.47
N ILE A 92 -2.67 10.07 -8.76
CA ILE A 92 -3.69 10.85 -8.04
C ILE A 92 -3.04 11.73 -6.97
N ILE A 93 -2.15 11.17 -6.13
CA ILE A 93 -1.44 11.90 -5.09
C ILE A 93 -0.63 13.05 -5.71
N LYS A 94 0.08 12.80 -6.83
CA LYS A 94 0.86 13.82 -7.54
C LYS A 94 0.00 14.99 -8.00
N LYS A 95 -1.21 14.73 -8.47
CA LYS A 95 -2.16 15.77 -8.87
C LYS A 95 -2.76 16.49 -7.66
N LEU A 96 -3.14 15.76 -6.61
CA LEU A 96 -3.63 16.35 -5.37
C LEU A 96 -2.60 17.30 -4.73
N ILE A 97 -1.32 16.96 -4.73
CA ILE A 97 -0.23 17.81 -4.24
C ILE A 97 -0.19 19.16 -4.97
N LYS A 98 -0.57 19.21 -6.25
CA LYS A 98 -0.55 20.45 -7.04
C LYS A 98 -1.75 21.35 -6.79
N ILE A 99 -2.93 20.79 -6.51
CA ILE A 99 -4.19 21.54 -6.43
C ILE A 99 -4.67 21.79 -5.00
N ALA A 100 -4.33 20.91 -4.07
CA ALA A 100 -4.72 21.04 -2.68
C ALA A 100 -3.91 22.12 -1.95
N LYS A 101 -4.48 22.68 -0.89
CA LYS A 101 -3.76 23.58 0.02
C LYS A 101 -2.66 22.85 0.78
N GLN A 102 -2.92 21.62 1.18
CA GLN A 102 -2.00 20.74 1.88
C GLN A 102 -2.43 19.28 1.71
N VAL A 103 -1.47 18.40 1.48
CA VAL A 103 -1.66 16.94 1.54
C VAL A 103 -0.82 16.40 2.70
N THR A 104 -1.45 15.75 3.65
CA THR A 104 -0.79 15.10 4.78
C THR A 104 -0.92 13.60 4.62
N ILE A 105 0.21 12.90 4.59
CA ILE A 105 0.27 11.44 4.41
C ILE A 105 0.96 10.85 5.63
N THR A 106 0.31 9.88 6.29
CA THR A 106 0.92 9.14 7.41
C THR A 106 1.47 7.81 6.91
N VAL A 107 2.68 7.49 7.33
CA VAL A 107 3.33 6.22 7.01
C VAL A 107 3.99 5.67 8.27
N CYS A 108 3.73 4.40 8.60
CA CYS A 108 4.40 3.73 9.70
C CYS A 108 5.81 3.30 9.28
N THR A 109 6.83 3.85 9.93
CA THR A 109 8.23 3.44 9.76
C THR A 109 9.01 3.74 11.05
N ASP A 110 10.09 3.02 11.27
CA ASP A 110 11.00 3.24 12.40
C ASP A 110 12.15 4.18 12.03
N ASP A 111 12.66 4.09 10.82
CA ASP A 111 13.73 4.94 10.29
C ASP A 111 13.47 5.20 8.79
N LEU A 112 13.92 6.35 8.31
CA LEU A 112 13.89 6.70 6.88
C LEU A 112 15.17 6.25 6.15
N GLN A 113 16.17 5.75 6.87
CA GLN A 113 17.36 5.16 6.24
C GLN A 113 17.01 3.77 5.71
N GLU A 114 17.37 3.52 4.46
CA GLU A 114 17.13 2.25 3.79
C GLU A 114 17.92 1.12 4.46
N VAL A 115 17.22 0.25 5.18
CA VAL A 115 17.76 -0.99 5.74
C VAL A 115 17.04 -2.14 5.07
N SER A 116 17.69 -2.81 4.13
CA SER A 116 17.11 -3.87 3.29
C SER A 116 16.45 -5.04 4.05
N ASN A 117 16.71 -5.17 5.34
CA ASN A 117 16.16 -6.19 6.22
C ASN A 117 15.12 -5.65 7.23
N SER A 118 14.71 -4.39 7.11
CA SER A 118 13.68 -3.82 7.98
C SER A 118 12.30 -4.37 7.62
N ILE A 119 11.45 -4.64 8.63
CA ILE A 119 10.03 -4.94 8.41
C ILE A 119 9.28 -3.77 7.75
N PHE A 120 9.83 -2.56 7.84
CA PHE A 120 9.29 -1.33 7.23
C PHE A 120 9.90 -1.00 5.87
N TYR A 121 10.68 -1.90 5.26
CA TYR A 121 11.33 -1.64 3.97
C TYR A 121 10.37 -1.16 2.89
N ALA A 122 9.19 -1.80 2.75
CA ALA A 122 8.18 -1.39 1.80
C ALA A 122 7.65 0.04 2.08
N ASN A 123 7.52 0.40 3.35
CA ASN A 123 7.07 1.71 3.78
C ASN A 123 8.15 2.77 3.52
N GLN A 124 9.42 2.43 3.71
CA GLN A 124 10.56 3.31 3.40
C GLN A 124 10.61 3.64 1.89
N ILE A 125 10.45 2.65 1.01
CA ILE A 125 10.31 2.86 -0.45
C ILE A 125 9.13 3.77 -0.77
N THR A 126 8.01 3.60 -0.07
CA THR A 126 6.82 4.45 -0.24
C THR A 126 7.13 5.90 0.11
N VAL A 127 7.79 6.15 1.25
CA VAL A 127 8.21 7.50 1.67
C VAL A 127 9.15 8.11 0.63
N GLU A 128 10.16 7.37 0.18
CA GLU A 128 11.10 7.84 -0.85
C GLU A 128 10.39 8.29 -2.13
N LYS A 129 9.45 7.47 -2.62
CA LYS A 129 8.64 7.83 -3.79
C LYS A 129 7.80 9.09 -3.57
N LEU A 130 7.15 9.22 -2.41
CA LEU A 130 6.37 10.40 -2.07
C LEU A 130 7.23 11.67 -2.00
N LEU A 131 8.42 11.58 -1.39
CA LEU A 131 9.37 12.68 -1.34
C LEU A 131 9.86 13.09 -2.75
N ASN A 132 10.10 12.12 -3.62
CA ASN A 132 10.49 12.39 -5.01
C ASN A 132 9.35 13.07 -5.79
N ILE A 133 8.11 12.61 -5.63
CA ILE A 133 6.93 13.27 -6.23
C ILE A 133 6.79 14.72 -5.75
N ALA A 134 6.95 14.96 -4.44
CA ALA A 134 6.87 16.30 -3.88
C ALA A 134 7.98 17.23 -4.43
N LYS A 135 9.21 16.72 -4.60
CA LYS A 135 10.31 17.43 -5.24
C LYS A 135 10.01 17.75 -6.71
N GLU A 136 9.50 16.78 -7.48
CA GLU A 136 9.08 16.98 -8.88
C GLU A 136 7.99 18.06 -9.01
N CYS A 137 7.06 18.10 -8.04
CA CYS A 137 6.01 19.12 -7.98
C CYS A 137 6.50 20.45 -7.43
N ASN A 138 7.75 20.56 -6.98
CA ASN A 138 8.36 21.76 -6.39
C ASN A 138 7.53 22.33 -5.22
N VAL A 139 7.01 21.46 -4.33
CA VAL A 139 6.25 21.86 -3.16
C VAL A 139 7.09 21.75 -1.89
N LYS A 140 6.74 22.56 -0.87
CA LYS A 140 7.40 22.51 0.43
C LYS A 140 7.04 21.19 1.12
N ILE A 141 8.06 20.51 1.63
CA ILE A 141 7.92 19.29 2.44
C ILE A 141 8.12 19.66 3.90
N GLU A 142 7.25 19.13 4.76
CA GLU A 142 7.38 19.18 6.19
C GLU A 142 7.25 17.76 6.76
N GLU A 143 8.23 17.34 7.53
CA GLU A 143 8.26 16.02 8.15
C GLU A 143 7.91 16.15 9.63
N VAL A 144 6.97 15.33 10.09
CA VAL A 144 6.56 15.25 11.49
C VAL A 144 6.77 13.82 11.99
N ASN A 145 7.71 13.66 12.91
CA ASN A 145 7.99 12.36 13.52
C ASN A 145 7.21 12.19 14.82
N LEU A 146 6.30 11.22 14.88
CA LEU A 146 5.48 10.89 16.04
C LEU A 146 6.16 9.75 16.82
N GLN A 147 7.15 10.09 17.67
CA GLN A 147 7.95 9.12 18.42
C GLN A 147 7.22 8.47 19.60
N GLU A 148 6.17 9.10 20.13
CA GLU A 148 5.45 8.58 21.29
C GLU A 148 4.28 7.71 20.90
N GLY A 149 4.44 6.39 21.05
CA GLY A 149 3.35 5.42 20.98
C GLY A 149 2.39 5.54 22.14
N LYS A 150 1.36 6.38 22.03
CA LYS A 150 0.29 6.49 23.05
C LYS A 150 -0.67 5.30 23.07
N ARG A 151 -0.50 4.37 22.14
CA ARG A 151 -1.38 3.20 21.92
C ARG A 151 -1.31 2.21 23.08
N PHE A 152 -0.13 1.98 23.63
CA PHE A 152 0.09 0.95 24.64
C PHE A 152 -0.11 1.50 26.05
N LYS A 153 -1.13 1.01 26.74
CA LYS A 153 -1.38 1.28 28.16
C LYS A 153 -0.56 0.36 29.07
N ASN A 154 -0.23 -0.84 28.58
CA ASN A 154 0.49 -1.87 29.33
C ASN A 154 1.97 -1.87 28.98
N THR A 155 2.82 -1.94 30.01
CA THR A 155 4.28 -1.88 29.85
C THR A 155 4.83 -3.09 29.10
N GLU A 156 4.24 -4.28 29.29
CA GLU A 156 4.62 -5.52 28.63
C GLU A 156 4.31 -5.48 27.12
N LEU A 157 3.15 -4.95 26.71
CA LEU A 157 2.82 -4.79 25.30
C LEU A 157 3.72 -3.75 24.62
N LYS A 158 4.03 -2.66 25.32
CA LYS A 158 5.00 -1.66 24.85
C LYS A 158 6.39 -2.27 24.69
N HIS A 159 6.80 -3.12 25.64
CA HIS A 159 8.08 -3.81 25.58
C HIS A 159 8.12 -4.80 24.41
N LEU A 160 7.05 -5.58 24.21
CA LEU A 160 6.95 -6.51 23.08
C LEU A 160 7.07 -5.78 21.74
N GLU A 161 6.31 -4.70 21.56
CA GLU A 161 6.35 -3.89 20.34
C GLU A 161 7.77 -3.38 20.04
N GLN A 162 8.47 -2.87 21.04
CA GLN A 162 9.82 -2.33 20.89
C GLN A 162 10.90 -3.37 20.66
N ASN A 163 10.66 -4.65 20.96
CA ASN A 163 11.70 -5.68 20.96
C ASN A 163 11.45 -6.86 20.03
N ILE A 164 10.21 -7.09 19.55
CA ILE A 164 9.85 -8.29 18.77
C ILE A 164 10.67 -8.43 17.47
N TYR A 165 11.08 -7.31 16.88
CA TYR A 165 11.90 -7.27 15.65
C TYR A 165 13.25 -6.57 15.85
N ALA A 166 13.60 -6.23 17.09
CA ALA A 166 14.85 -5.56 17.37
C ALA A 166 16.04 -6.55 17.27
N ASN A 167 17.10 -6.16 16.57
CA ASN A 167 18.33 -6.94 16.50
C ASN A 167 18.96 -7.15 17.89
N ASN A 168 18.89 -6.14 18.75
CA ASN A 168 19.35 -6.16 20.14
C ASN A 168 18.15 -6.10 21.09
N TYR A 169 17.31 -7.14 21.08
CA TYR A 169 16.14 -7.21 21.93
C TYR A 169 16.51 -7.28 23.43
N LYS A 170 15.66 -6.68 24.26
CA LYS A 170 15.77 -6.75 25.71
C LYS A 170 14.76 -7.75 26.25
N ILE A 171 15.18 -8.53 27.26
CA ILE A 171 14.28 -9.47 27.94
C ILE A 171 13.37 -8.69 28.89
N TYR A 172 12.07 -9.01 28.89
CA TYR A 172 11.14 -8.48 29.85
C TYR A 172 11.23 -9.28 31.17
N ASN A 173 11.63 -8.62 32.26
CA ASN A 173 11.95 -9.28 33.53
C ASN A 173 10.84 -9.08 34.60
N LYS A 174 9.60 -8.79 34.18
CA LYS A 174 8.45 -8.64 35.09
C LYS A 174 7.40 -9.69 34.73
N ASP A 175 6.43 -9.87 35.64
CA ASP A 175 5.30 -10.74 35.40
C ASP A 175 4.49 -10.29 34.19
N VAL A 176 4.01 -11.24 33.40
CA VAL A 176 3.26 -11.02 32.17
C VAL A 176 1.82 -11.42 32.41
N GLU A 177 0.90 -10.46 32.39
CA GLU A 177 -0.52 -10.68 32.67
C GLU A 177 -1.41 -10.45 31.43
N ASN A 178 -0.95 -9.65 30.46
CA ASN A 178 -1.76 -9.23 29.31
C ASN A 178 -1.29 -9.82 27.96
N ILE A 179 -0.38 -10.78 28.00
CA ILE A 179 0.09 -11.51 26.82
C ILE A 179 -0.12 -13.01 27.06
N GLU A 180 -0.84 -13.64 26.17
CA GLU A 180 -1.04 -15.10 26.17
C GLU A 180 -0.51 -15.68 24.87
N ILE A 181 0.25 -16.77 24.95
CA ILE A 181 0.76 -17.51 23.81
C ILE A 181 0.04 -18.84 23.75
N PHE A 182 -0.69 -19.09 22.66
CA PHE A 182 -1.36 -20.34 22.40
C PHE A 182 -0.71 -21.07 21.24
N LEU A 183 -0.22 -22.27 21.48
CA LEU A 183 0.33 -23.16 20.46
C LEU A 183 -0.73 -24.10 19.94
N ALA A 184 -1.27 -23.79 18.78
CA ALA A 184 -2.29 -24.61 18.13
C ALA A 184 -1.71 -25.84 17.43
N LYS A 185 -2.47 -26.95 17.36
CA LYS A 185 -2.07 -28.15 16.61
C LYS A 185 -2.17 -27.97 15.09
N ASN A 186 -3.06 -27.11 14.65
CA ASN A 186 -3.31 -26.79 13.24
C ASN A 186 -4.10 -25.47 13.14
N GLN A 187 -4.27 -24.95 11.93
CA GLN A 187 -4.97 -23.70 11.65
C GLN A 187 -6.43 -23.67 12.16
N TYR A 188 -7.13 -24.80 12.13
CA TYR A 188 -8.52 -24.87 12.62
C TYR A 188 -8.59 -24.68 14.14
N SER A 189 -7.69 -25.33 14.89
CA SER A 189 -7.62 -25.16 16.35
C SER A 189 -7.17 -23.76 16.77
N GLU A 190 -6.37 -23.07 15.94
CA GLU A 190 -5.99 -21.68 16.15
C GLU A 190 -7.21 -20.76 16.02
N ILE A 191 -7.94 -20.87 14.92
CA ILE A 191 -9.16 -20.08 14.67
C ILE A 191 -10.24 -20.38 15.72
N GLU A 192 -10.42 -21.65 16.09
CA GLU A 192 -11.39 -22.05 17.14
C GLU A 192 -11.06 -21.42 18.49
N TYR A 193 -9.78 -21.40 18.86
CA TYR A 193 -9.34 -20.76 20.09
C TYR A 193 -9.58 -19.25 20.07
N MET A 194 -9.24 -18.56 18.99
CA MET A 194 -9.51 -17.14 18.81
C MET A 194 -11.02 -16.84 18.91
N ALA A 195 -11.85 -17.60 18.21
CA ALA A 195 -13.30 -17.44 18.23
C ALA A 195 -13.89 -17.62 19.64
N LYS A 196 -13.44 -18.64 20.38
CA LYS A 196 -13.83 -18.85 21.77
C LYS A 196 -13.46 -17.70 22.69
N ASN A 197 -12.25 -17.14 22.52
CA ASN A 197 -11.82 -15.98 23.31
C ASN A 197 -12.64 -14.72 22.97
N ILE A 198 -12.93 -14.45 21.70
CA ILE A 198 -13.79 -13.34 21.29
C ILE A 198 -15.19 -13.49 21.91
N LEU A 199 -15.80 -14.69 21.81
CA LEU A 199 -17.12 -14.96 22.40
C LEU A 199 -17.10 -14.77 23.94
N LYS A 200 -16.05 -15.21 24.62
CA LYS A 200 -15.88 -15.00 26.06
C LYS A 200 -15.80 -13.52 26.41
N LEU A 201 -15.00 -12.77 25.67
CA LEU A 201 -14.85 -11.32 25.90
C LEU A 201 -16.14 -10.54 25.65
N THR A 202 -16.87 -10.86 24.58
CA THR A 202 -18.14 -10.19 24.25
C THR A 202 -19.27 -10.57 25.22
N ARG A 203 -19.29 -11.80 25.71
CA ARG A 203 -20.29 -12.23 26.70
C ARG A 203 -20.03 -11.71 28.11
N ASP A 204 -18.77 -11.71 28.54
CA ASP A 204 -18.41 -11.45 29.94
C ASP A 204 -18.04 -9.98 30.18
N LYS A 205 -17.72 -9.20 29.15
CA LYS A 205 -17.26 -7.80 29.22
C LYS A 205 -17.98 -6.85 28.27
N GLY A 206 -18.93 -7.35 27.47
CA GLY A 206 -19.72 -6.58 26.50
C GLY A 206 -20.90 -5.83 27.10
#